data_645c7f26c70221113c1749f0a7125e17
#
_entry.id   645c7f26c70221113c1749f0a7125e17
#
_cell.length_a   1.000
_cell.length_b   1.000
_cell.length_c   1.000
_cell.angle_alpha   90.00
_cell.angle_beta   90.00
_cell.angle_gamma   90.00
#
_symmetry.space_group_name_H-M   'P 1'
#
loop_
_entity.id
_entity.type
_entity.pdbx_description
1 polymer ?
#
loop_
_entity_poly.entity_id
_entity_poly.type
_entity_poly.pdbx_seq_one_letter_code
_entity_poly.pdbx_strand_id
1 'polypeptide(L)'
;MYEFLKKKYGQNFLIDNNILAKITQLIPNSNLNIVEIGPGDGRLTDYILKKKPSNLLLVEIDKDLIPLLESKYSKSHNIKILNENILDYEFNEKYDLVISNLPYNISSQILVKICLLKDIPEKLIFMFQKEFADRLTENKLNSLNSLVGCFFEIKTNFKVSKHCFRPIPKVDSKVILFSKKIKPLLDKIYINKFILFKRKLFSQKRKTLSNILKAFKDNLDDFDLSRRPEDLELKELILLFKKINF
;
A
#
# COMPACT_ATOMS: atom_id res chain seq x y z
N MET A 1 -28.59 -5.62 -8.37
CA MET A 1 -27.68 -4.67 -7.69
C MET A 1 -26.19 -4.82 -8.11
N TYR A 2 -25.80 -5.91 -8.76
CA TYR A 2 -24.40 -6.15 -9.19
C TYR A 2 -24.17 -6.07 -10.71
N GLU A 3 -25.15 -5.62 -11.49
CA GLU A 3 -25.10 -5.50 -12.96
C GLU A 3 -24.12 -4.43 -13.47
N PHE A 4 -23.67 -3.53 -12.59
CA PHE A 4 -22.78 -2.40 -12.93
C PHE A 4 -21.29 -2.70 -12.70
N LEU A 5 -20.91 -3.95 -12.40
CA LEU A 5 -19.52 -4.29 -12.10
C LEU A 5 -18.64 -4.21 -13.33
N LYS A 6 -17.68 -3.29 -13.32
CA LYS A 6 -16.77 -3.07 -14.44
C LYS A 6 -15.48 -3.85 -14.24
N LYS A 7 -15.29 -4.91 -15.02
CA LYS A 7 -14.06 -5.72 -15.02
C LYS A 7 -12.79 -4.88 -15.19
N LYS A 8 -12.86 -3.76 -15.92
CA LYS A 8 -11.73 -2.85 -16.16
C LYS A 8 -11.15 -2.24 -14.88
N TYR A 9 -11.94 -2.09 -13.82
CA TYR A 9 -11.50 -1.56 -12.52
C TYR A 9 -11.15 -2.65 -11.50
N GLY A 10 -11.31 -3.94 -11.86
CA GLY A 10 -11.00 -5.04 -10.94
C GLY A 10 -11.89 -5.06 -9.68
N GLN A 11 -13.12 -4.58 -9.79
CA GLN A 11 -14.06 -4.42 -8.67
C GLN A 11 -14.44 -5.76 -8.05
N ASN A 12 -14.12 -5.94 -6.76
CA ASN A 12 -14.60 -7.04 -5.92
C ASN A 12 -15.06 -6.42 -4.60
N PHE A 13 -16.38 -6.32 -4.41
CA PHE A 13 -16.95 -5.73 -3.20
C PHE A 13 -16.87 -6.69 -2.03
N LEU A 14 -16.31 -6.25 -0.92
CA LEU A 14 -16.31 -6.97 0.33
C LEU A 14 -17.72 -6.88 0.95
N ILE A 15 -18.39 -8.03 1.08
CA ILE A 15 -19.79 -8.09 1.55
C ILE A 15 -19.94 -8.66 2.97
N ASP A 16 -18.89 -9.24 3.52
CA ASP A 16 -18.91 -9.87 4.85
C ASP A 16 -18.78 -8.82 5.95
N ASN A 17 -19.85 -8.64 6.72
CA ASN A 17 -19.93 -7.65 7.79
C ASN A 17 -18.93 -7.91 8.93
N ASN A 18 -18.60 -9.17 9.23
CA ASN A 18 -17.62 -9.50 10.27
C ASN A 18 -16.23 -9.09 9.84
N ILE A 19 -15.89 -9.27 8.57
CA ILE A 19 -14.61 -8.84 8.00
C ILE A 19 -14.53 -7.31 7.98
N LEU A 20 -15.59 -6.61 7.55
CA LEU A 20 -15.66 -5.14 7.58
C LEU A 20 -15.45 -4.61 9.01
N ALA A 21 -16.14 -5.18 10.00
CA ALA A 21 -15.96 -4.82 11.41
C ALA A 21 -14.52 -5.09 11.87
N LYS A 22 -13.94 -6.25 11.51
CA LYS A 22 -12.57 -6.63 11.89
C LYS A 22 -11.50 -5.70 11.28
N ILE A 23 -11.69 -5.27 10.02
CA ILE A 23 -10.81 -4.28 9.39
C ILE A 23 -10.84 -2.95 10.16
N THR A 24 -12.03 -2.47 10.49
CA THR A 24 -12.17 -1.17 11.16
C THR A 24 -11.79 -1.19 12.63
N GLN A 25 -11.69 -2.36 13.28
CA GLN A 25 -11.07 -2.49 14.60
C GLN A 25 -9.57 -2.10 14.60
N LEU A 26 -8.90 -2.16 13.45
CA LEU A 26 -7.51 -1.73 13.30
C LEU A 26 -7.35 -0.20 13.26
N ILE A 27 -8.45 0.54 13.04
CA ILE A 27 -8.47 2.00 13.07
C ILE A 27 -8.33 2.45 14.53
N PRO A 28 -7.36 3.30 14.87
CA PRO A 28 -7.24 3.85 16.22
C PRO A 28 -8.49 4.62 16.66
N ASN A 29 -8.77 4.61 17.95
CA ASN A 29 -9.86 5.39 18.54
C ASN A 29 -9.40 6.84 18.77
N SER A 30 -9.38 7.63 17.69
CA SER A 30 -9.01 9.06 17.73
C SER A 30 -9.67 9.79 16.57
N ASN A 31 -9.74 11.11 16.69
CA ASN A 31 -10.24 11.97 15.61
C ASN A 31 -9.19 12.00 14.48
N LEU A 32 -9.36 11.17 13.45
CA LEU A 32 -8.40 11.01 12.36
C LEU A 32 -8.91 11.66 11.07
N ASN A 33 -7.96 12.17 10.29
CA ASN A 33 -8.14 12.48 8.89
C ASN A 33 -7.86 11.22 8.07
N ILE A 34 -8.89 10.64 7.47
CA ILE A 34 -8.83 9.34 6.79
C ILE A 34 -9.04 9.51 5.28
N VAL A 35 -8.27 8.79 4.49
CA VAL A 35 -8.55 8.57 3.05
C VAL A 35 -8.98 7.13 2.85
N GLU A 36 -10.13 6.92 2.24
CA GLU A 36 -10.54 5.64 1.69
C GLU A 36 -10.35 5.64 0.18
N ILE A 37 -9.55 4.71 -0.31
CA ILE A 37 -9.30 4.54 -1.74
C ILE A 37 -10.23 3.46 -2.29
N GLY A 38 -11.05 3.82 -3.29
CA GLY A 38 -12.01 2.93 -3.92
C GLY A 38 -13.12 2.48 -2.96
N PRO A 39 -13.94 3.41 -2.44
CA PRO A 39 -15.04 3.09 -1.51
C PRO A 39 -16.09 2.16 -2.12
N GLY A 40 -16.19 2.12 -3.45
CA GLY A 40 -17.14 1.28 -4.15
C GLY A 40 -18.60 1.63 -3.80
N ASP A 41 -19.33 0.69 -3.25
CA ASP A 41 -20.72 0.89 -2.79
C ASP A 41 -20.80 1.48 -1.36
N GLY A 42 -19.66 1.84 -0.77
CA GLY A 42 -19.58 2.48 0.54
C GLY A 42 -19.75 1.55 1.74
N ARG A 43 -19.61 0.23 1.57
CA ARG A 43 -19.76 -0.70 2.71
C ARG A 43 -18.66 -0.54 3.75
N LEU A 44 -17.41 -0.42 3.33
CA LEU A 44 -16.31 -0.18 4.27
C LEU A 44 -16.43 1.22 4.87
N THR A 45 -16.84 2.21 4.07
CA THR A 45 -17.14 3.59 4.52
C THR A 45 -18.11 3.61 5.70
N ASP A 46 -19.20 2.83 5.63
CA ASP A 46 -20.20 2.76 6.72
C ASP A 46 -19.59 2.31 8.06
N TYR A 47 -18.60 1.41 8.00
CA TYR A 47 -17.90 0.95 9.19
C TYR A 47 -16.82 1.95 9.64
N ILE A 48 -16.16 2.66 8.72
CA ILE A 48 -15.21 3.74 9.04
C ILE A 48 -15.93 4.86 9.80
N LEU A 49 -17.13 5.25 9.35
CA LEU A 49 -17.93 6.29 9.99
C LEU A 49 -18.31 5.98 11.44
N LYS A 50 -18.46 4.71 11.81
CA LYS A 50 -18.68 4.30 13.21
C LYS A 50 -17.49 4.65 14.12
N LYS A 51 -16.30 4.87 13.55
CA LYS A 51 -15.10 5.33 14.25
C LYS A 51 -15.03 6.84 14.43
N LYS A 52 -16.01 7.59 13.90
CA LYS A 52 -16.14 9.04 14.02
C LYS A 52 -14.88 9.79 13.59
N PRO A 53 -14.40 9.62 12.33
CA PRO A 53 -13.25 10.37 11.84
C PRO A 53 -13.54 11.87 11.86
N SER A 54 -12.49 12.71 12.03
CA SER A 54 -12.62 14.16 11.88
C SER A 54 -12.99 14.51 10.44
N ASN A 55 -12.26 13.95 9.48
CA ASN A 55 -12.53 14.08 8.07
C ASN A 55 -12.33 12.73 7.37
N LEU A 56 -13.17 12.46 6.39
CA LEU A 56 -13.10 11.26 5.56
C LEU A 56 -13.12 11.67 4.08
N LEU A 57 -12.01 11.45 3.40
CA LEU A 57 -11.92 11.62 1.96
C LEU A 57 -12.16 10.27 1.27
N LEU A 58 -13.12 10.23 0.35
CA LEU A 58 -13.40 9.09 -0.52
C LEU A 58 -12.88 9.40 -1.92
N VAL A 59 -11.94 8.61 -2.44
CA VAL A 59 -11.41 8.76 -3.80
C VAL A 59 -11.86 7.57 -4.64
N GLU A 60 -12.77 7.80 -5.59
CA GLU A 60 -13.37 6.77 -6.44
C GLU A 60 -13.15 7.08 -7.92
N ILE A 61 -12.62 6.11 -8.66
CA ILE A 61 -12.38 6.25 -10.10
C ILE A 61 -13.63 5.99 -10.94
N ASP A 62 -14.57 5.17 -10.44
CA ASP A 62 -15.77 4.83 -11.16
C ASP A 62 -16.85 5.91 -10.98
N LYS A 63 -17.00 6.76 -12.00
CA LYS A 63 -17.99 7.86 -11.99
C LYS A 63 -19.43 7.40 -11.78
N ASP A 64 -19.76 6.15 -12.10
CA ASP A 64 -21.12 5.63 -11.96
C ASP A 64 -21.47 5.31 -10.50
N LEU A 65 -20.47 5.20 -9.62
CA LEU A 65 -20.66 5.02 -8.18
C LEU A 65 -20.78 6.35 -7.41
N ILE A 66 -20.35 7.46 -8.00
CA ILE A 66 -20.37 8.78 -7.35
C ILE A 66 -21.79 9.20 -6.91
N PRO A 67 -22.83 9.13 -7.76
CA PRO A 67 -24.18 9.51 -7.34
C PRO A 67 -24.70 8.66 -6.17
N LEU A 68 -24.34 7.38 -6.13
CA LEU A 68 -24.69 6.50 -5.02
C LEU A 68 -24.03 6.97 -3.71
N LEU A 69 -22.75 7.28 -3.74
CA LEU A 69 -21.99 7.73 -2.56
C LEU A 69 -22.48 9.09 -2.08
N GLU A 70 -22.72 10.04 -3.00
CA GLU A 70 -23.24 11.38 -2.68
C GLU A 70 -24.63 11.30 -2.04
N SER A 71 -25.54 10.49 -2.60
CA SER A 71 -26.87 10.27 -2.03
C SER A 71 -26.77 9.63 -0.63
N LYS A 72 -25.90 8.62 -0.48
CA LYS A 72 -25.75 7.86 0.77
C LYS A 72 -25.20 8.71 1.91
N TYR A 73 -24.25 9.61 1.60
CA TYR A 73 -23.55 10.43 2.59
C TYR A 73 -23.92 11.91 2.58
N SER A 74 -25.01 12.28 1.91
CA SER A 74 -25.49 13.68 1.76
C SER A 74 -25.63 14.46 3.08
N LYS A 75 -25.87 13.77 4.19
CA LYS A 75 -26.03 14.37 5.54
C LYS A 75 -24.73 14.40 6.35
N SER A 76 -23.62 13.92 5.81
CA SER A 76 -22.35 13.79 6.53
C SER A 76 -21.43 14.94 6.17
N HIS A 77 -21.32 15.96 7.02
CA HIS A 77 -20.53 17.16 6.74
C HIS A 77 -19.01 16.94 6.73
N ASN A 78 -18.54 15.84 7.27
CA ASN A 78 -17.12 15.50 7.37
C ASN A 78 -16.66 14.53 6.27
N ILE A 79 -17.47 14.28 5.23
CA ILE A 79 -17.13 13.45 4.09
C ILE A 79 -16.93 14.32 2.86
N LYS A 80 -15.81 14.10 2.18
CA LYS A 80 -15.56 14.64 0.84
C LYS A 80 -15.44 13.47 -0.14
N ILE A 81 -16.14 13.56 -1.27
CA ILE A 81 -16.13 12.55 -2.32
C ILE A 81 -15.45 13.15 -3.55
N LEU A 82 -14.47 12.45 -4.11
CA LEU A 82 -13.77 12.85 -5.32
C LEU A 82 -13.88 11.74 -6.37
N ASN A 83 -14.30 12.12 -7.58
CA ASN A 83 -14.22 11.25 -8.75
C ASN A 83 -12.85 11.42 -9.41
N GLU A 84 -11.87 10.64 -8.97
CA GLU A 84 -10.48 10.79 -9.43
C GLU A 84 -9.75 9.46 -9.37
N ASN A 85 -8.73 9.31 -10.21
CA ASN A 85 -7.79 8.21 -10.09
C ASN A 85 -6.80 8.51 -8.95
N ILE A 86 -6.73 7.66 -7.95
CA ILE A 86 -5.81 7.82 -6.81
C ILE A 86 -4.34 8.00 -7.24
N LEU A 87 -3.95 7.45 -8.39
CA LEU A 87 -2.58 7.60 -8.90
C LEU A 87 -2.29 9.03 -9.37
N ASP A 88 -3.32 9.78 -9.77
CA ASP A 88 -3.21 11.17 -10.22
C ASP A 88 -3.52 12.17 -9.08
N TYR A 89 -4.28 11.74 -8.06
CA TYR A 89 -4.64 12.57 -6.91
C TYR A 89 -3.41 13.12 -6.17
N GLU A 90 -3.38 14.43 -5.96
CA GLU A 90 -2.34 15.09 -5.16
C GLU A 90 -2.76 15.18 -3.69
N PHE A 91 -1.96 14.58 -2.80
CA PHE A 91 -2.18 14.62 -1.34
C PHE A 91 -1.73 15.98 -0.80
N ASN A 92 -2.57 17.01 -0.93
CA ASN A 92 -2.28 18.39 -0.50
C ASN A 92 -2.50 18.61 1.01
N GLU A 93 -3.10 17.65 1.69
CA GLU A 93 -3.38 17.67 3.11
C GLU A 93 -2.69 16.50 3.82
N LYS A 94 -2.47 16.64 5.10
CA LYS A 94 -1.94 15.55 5.94
C LYS A 94 -3.08 14.61 6.33
N TYR A 95 -2.90 13.33 6.04
CA TYR A 95 -3.80 12.26 6.45
C TYR A 95 -3.12 11.36 7.47
N ASP A 96 -3.88 10.94 8.48
CA ASP A 96 -3.38 10.06 9.54
C ASP A 96 -3.45 8.60 9.10
N LEU A 97 -4.47 8.25 8.33
CA LEU A 97 -4.76 6.89 7.88
C LEU A 97 -5.18 6.85 6.42
N VAL A 98 -4.64 5.90 5.68
CA VAL A 98 -5.17 5.50 4.37
C VAL A 98 -5.69 4.06 4.47
N ILE A 99 -6.92 3.83 4.05
CA ILE A 99 -7.57 2.52 4.11
C ILE A 99 -8.15 2.15 2.75
N SER A 100 -8.09 0.85 2.39
CA SER A 100 -8.66 0.39 1.12
C SER A 100 -8.81 -1.13 1.04
N ASN A 101 -9.87 -1.55 0.39
CA ASN A 101 -9.93 -2.82 -0.31
C ASN A 101 -9.37 -2.61 -1.72
N LEU A 102 -8.04 -2.67 -1.87
CA LEU A 102 -7.34 -2.19 -3.07
C LEU A 102 -7.65 -3.00 -4.33
N PRO A 103 -7.87 -2.31 -5.48
CA PRO A 103 -7.81 -2.96 -6.78
C PRO A 103 -6.43 -3.59 -6.99
N TYR A 104 -6.40 -4.88 -7.36
CA TYR A 104 -5.16 -5.66 -7.35
C TYR A 104 -4.12 -5.20 -8.37
N ASN A 105 -4.56 -4.63 -9.51
CA ASN A 105 -3.71 -4.19 -10.61
C ASN A 105 -2.86 -2.94 -10.31
N ILE A 106 -3.26 -2.10 -9.34
CA ILE A 106 -2.56 -0.84 -8.99
C ILE A 106 -1.93 -0.84 -7.59
N SER A 107 -2.02 -1.95 -6.86
CA SER A 107 -1.57 -2.07 -5.47
C SER A 107 -0.11 -1.64 -5.26
N SER A 108 0.80 -2.04 -6.15
CA SER A 108 2.22 -1.65 -6.05
C SER A 108 2.44 -0.17 -6.34
N GLN A 109 1.70 0.39 -7.29
CA GLN A 109 1.82 1.80 -7.67
C GLN A 109 1.33 2.70 -6.53
N ILE A 110 0.23 2.34 -5.86
CA ILE A 110 -0.29 3.07 -4.69
C ILE A 110 0.74 3.06 -3.55
N LEU A 111 1.35 1.91 -3.22
CA LEU A 111 2.38 1.83 -2.18
C LEU A 111 3.59 2.69 -2.51
N VAL A 112 4.05 2.68 -3.77
CA VAL A 112 5.17 3.54 -4.21
C VAL A 112 4.77 5.01 -4.11
N LYS A 113 3.57 5.39 -4.59
CA LYS A 113 3.07 6.77 -4.49
C LYS A 113 3.05 7.26 -3.05
N ILE A 114 2.53 6.45 -2.11
CA ILE A 114 2.50 6.81 -0.69
C ILE A 114 3.92 7.00 -0.12
N CYS A 115 4.88 6.15 -0.49
CA CYS A 115 6.27 6.33 -0.07
C CYS A 115 6.89 7.62 -0.60
N LEU A 116 6.42 8.15 -1.73
CA LEU A 116 6.88 9.40 -2.34
C LEU A 116 6.25 10.66 -1.73
N LEU A 117 5.15 10.56 -0.99
CA LEU A 117 4.50 11.71 -0.37
C LEU A 117 5.45 12.46 0.55
N LYS A 118 5.34 13.79 0.59
CA LYS A 118 6.05 14.63 1.57
C LYS A 118 5.68 14.21 2.99
N ASP A 119 4.39 14.14 3.26
CA ASP A 119 3.82 13.72 4.54
C ASP A 119 3.22 12.32 4.40
N ILE A 120 3.98 11.31 4.82
CA ILE A 120 3.52 9.92 4.81
C ILE A 120 2.51 9.71 5.93
N PRO A 121 1.34 9.07 5.66
CA PRO A 121 0.37 8.72 6.68
C PRO A 121 0.96 7.85 7.80
N GLU A 122 0.45 8.02 9.03
CA GLU A 122 0.92 7.26 10.19
C GLU A 122 0.60 5.76 10.08
N LYS A 123 -0.54 5.44 9.41
CA LYS A 123 -0.97 4.06 9.18
C LYS A 123 -1.57 3.86 7.80
N LEU A 124 -1.38 2.63 7.26
CA LEU A 124 -2.15 2.15 6.11
C LEU A 124 -2.81 0.82 6.50
N ILE A 125 -4.07 0.64 6.13
CA ILE A 125 -4.81 -0.61 6.31
C ILE A 125 -5.26 -1.04 4.92
N PHE A 126 -4.54 -1.98 4.33
CA PHE A 126 -4.83 -2.41 2.96
C PHE A 126 -5.14 -3.88 2.88
N MET A 127 -6.09 -4.21 2.03
CA MET A 127 -6.37 -5.59 1.67
C MET A 127 -5.80 -5.86 0.27
N PHE A 128 -5.07 -6.97 0.15
CA PHE A 128 -4.42 -7.43 -1.08
C PHE A 128 -4.75 -8.88 -1.37
N GLN A 129 -4.56 -9.30 -2.62
CA GLN A 129 -4.49 -10.73 -2.94
C GLN A 129 -3.42 -11.42 -2.08
N LYS A 130 -3.70 -12.67 -1.69
CA LYS A 130 -2.83 -13.44 -0.79
C LYS A 130 -1.37 -13.46 -1.26
N GLU A 131 -1.11 -13.77 -2.52
CA GLU A 131 0.25 -13.85 -3.08
C GLU A 131 0.99 -12.50 -3.02
N PHE A 132 0.29 -11.39 -3.35
CA PHE A 132 0.88 -10.06 -3.26
C PHE A 132 1.22 -9.69 -1.81
N ALA A 133 0.30 -9.99 -0.88
CA ALA A 133 0.52 -9.77 0.55
C ALA A 133 1.69 -10.60 1.10
N ASP A 134 1.80 -11.87 0.67
CA ASP A 134 2.90 -12.77 1.06
C ASP A 134 4.24 -12.19 0.61
N ARG A 135 4.35 -11.72 -0.64
CA ARG A 135 5.55 -11.06 -1.17
C ARG A 135 5.94 -9.76 -0.47
N LEU A 136 4.98 -9.05 0.12
CA LEU A 136 5.28 -7.85 0.92
C LEU A 136 5.84 -8.18 2.30
N THR A 137 5.46 -9.34 2.86
CA THR A 137 5.75 -9.71 4.25
C THR A 137 6.72 -10.87 4.37
N GLU A 138 7.22 -11.42 3.25
CA GLU A 138 8.27 -12.45 3.25
C GLU A 138 9.62 -11.88 3.72
N ASN A 139 10.46 -12.76 4.26
CA ASN A 139 11.80 -12.38 4.73
C ASN A 139 12.75 -12.01 3.58
N LYS A 140 12.50 -12.53 2.37
CA LYS A 140 13.29 -12.20 1.19
C LYS A 140 12.98 -10.82 0.67
N LEU A 141 14.01 -10.04 0.39
CA LEU A 141 13.84 -8.72 -0.20
C LEU A 141 13.38 -8.82 -1.67
N ASN A 142 12.55 -7.89 -2.03
CA ASN A 142 12.17 -7.63 -3.42
C ASN A 142 12.09 -6.11 -3.65
N SER A 143 11.90 -5.72 -4.91
CA SER A 143 11.89 -4.29 -5.27
C SER A 143 10.80 -3.48 -4.55
N LEU A 144 9.69 -4.08 -4.11
CA LEU A 144 8.61 -3.36 -3.47
C LEU A 144 8.77 -3.33 -1.95
N ASN A 145 8.96 -4.50 -1.30
CA ASN A 145 9.07 -4.55 0.14
C ASN A 145 10.33 -3.82 0.65
N SER A 146 11.40 -3.76 -0.15
CA SER A 146 12.61 -2.99 0.17
C SER A 146 12.34 -1.48 0.24
N LEU A 147 11.49 -0.94 -0.65
CA LEU A 147 11.11 0.48 -0.59
C LEU A 147 10.16 0.76 0.57
N VAL A 148 9.07 0.00 0.63
CA VAL A 148 8.01 0.20 1.65
C VAL A 148 8.57 0.00 3.05
N GLY A 149 9.43 -1.00 3.24
CA GLY A 149 10.10 -1.30 4.51
C GLY A 149 11.06 -0.20 4.99
N CYS A 150 11.52 0.70 4.10
CA CYS A 150 12.28 1.88 4.54
C CYS A 150 11.45 2.84 5.41
N PHE A 151 10.15 2.92 5.16
CA PHE A 151 9.26 3.90 5.76
C PHE A 151 8.24 3.30 6.73
N PHE A 152 7.87 2.02 6.53
CA PHE A 152 6.84 1.34 7.29
C PHE A 152 7.34 0.04 7.92
N GLU A 153 6.78 -0.28 9.08
CA GLU A 153 6.70 -1.64 9.58
C GLU A 153 5.49 -2.31 8.94
N ILE A 154 5.69 -3.51 8.37
CA ILE A 154 4.68 -4.23 7.59
C ILE A 154 4.27 -5.48 8.36
N LYS A 155 2.99 -5.60 8.69
CA LYS A 155 2.47 -6.74 9.46
C LYS A 155 1.24 -7.34 8.78
N THR A 156 1.28 -8.64 8.50
CA THR A 156 0.07 -9.39 8.16
C THR A 156 -0.85 -9.45 9.37
N ASN A 157 -2.11 -9.03 9.21
CA ASN A 157 -3.08 -9.04 10.30
C ASN A 157 -3.94 -10.31 10.26
N PHE A 158 -4.72 -10.51 9.18
CA PHE A 158 -5.53 -11.71 9.01
C PHE A 158 -5.83 -12.02 7.54
N LYS A 159 -6.22 -13.27 7.30
CA LYS A 159 -6.65 -13.78 6.00
C LYS A 159 -8.14 -13.54 5.79
N VAL A 160 -8.55 -13.25 4.55
CA VAL A 160 -9.95 -13.06 4.13
C VAL A 160 -10.26 -14.04 3.01
N SER A 161 -11.28 -14.87 3.22
CA SER A 161 -11.72 -15.82 2.21
C SER A 161 -12.29 -15.10 0.99
N LYS A 162 -12.02 -15.63 -0.19
CA LYS A 162 -12.63 -15.16 -1.44
C LYS A 162 -14.16 -15.16 -1.43
N HIS A 163 -14.78 -15.99 -0.62
CA HIS A 163 -16.25 -16.07 -0.49
C HIS A 163 -16.85 -14.83 0.22
N CYS A 164 -16.02 -14.01 0.87
CA CYS A 164 -16.45 -12.75 1.48
C CYS A 164 -16.68 -11.62 0.45
N PHE A 165 -16.50 -11.89 -0.86
CA PHE A 165 -16.59 -10.89 -1.92
C PHE A 165 -17.68 -11.20 -2.96
N ARG A 166 -18.15 -10.16 -3.65
CA ARG A 166 -18.97 -10.25 -4.86
C ARG A 166 -18.44 -9.27 -5.92
N PRO A 167 -18.16 -9.74 -7.14
CA PRO A 167 -18.05 -11.15 -7.54
C PRO A 167 -16.97 -11.88 -6.73
N ILE A 168 -17.02 -13.21 -6.72
CA ILE A 168 -16.02 -14.01 -6.02
C ILE A 168 -14.69 -13.94 -6.78
N PRO A 169 -13.58 -13.42 -6.17
CA PRO A 169 -12.27 -13.40 -6.82
C PRO A 169 -11.68 -14.81 -6.93
N LYS A 170 -10.64 -14.96 -7.75
CA LYS A 170 -9.98 -16.26 -7.97
C LYS A 170 -9.23 -16.76 -6.72
N VAL A 171 -8.72 -15.86 -5.90
CA VAL A 171 -7.84 -16.14 -4.76
C VAL A 171 -8.31 -15.43 -3.48
N ASP A 172 -7.90 -15.95 -2.34
CA ASP A 172 -8.11 -15.30 -1.04
C ASP A 172 -7.30 -13.99 -0.95
N SER A 173 -7.64 -13.18 0.04
CA SER A 173 -6.97 -11.93 0.35
C SER A 173 -6.34 -11.96 1.75
N LYS A 174 -5.50 -10.97 2.04
CA LYS A 174 -4.95 -10.70 3.37
C LYS A 174 -5.05 -9.20 3.67
N VAL A 175 -5.36 -8.88 4.92
CA VAL A 175 -5.28 -7.52 5.42
C VAL A 175 -3.88 -7.29 5.99
N ILE A 176 -3.23 -6.25 5.51
CA ILE A 176 -1.90 -5.83 5.92
C ILE A 176 -2.01 -4.47 6.59
N LEU A 177 -1.39 -4.37 7.76
CA LEU A 177 -1.21 -3.13 8.50
C LEU A 177 0.20 -2.61 8.25
N PHE A 178 0.30 -1.35 7.87
CA PHE A 178 1.55 -0.62 7.76
C PHE A 178 1.55 0.44 8.85
N SER A 179 2.60 0.47 9.65
CA SER A 179 2.84 1.50 10.67
C SER A 179 4.07 2.29 10.30
N LYS A 180 3.94 3.62 10.20
CA LYS A 180 5.05 4.51 9.86
C LYS A 180 6.16 4.38 10.89
N LYS A 181 7.39 4.25 10.42
CA LYS A 181 8.57 4.22 11.29
C LYS A 181 8.86 5.61 11.86
N ILE A 182 9.17 5.69 13.16
CA ILE A 182 9.60 6.93 13.82
C ILE A 182 10.89 7.44 13.14
N LYS A 183 11.81 6.54 12.81
CA LYS A 183 13.05 6.85 12.08
C LYS A 183 13.08 6.04 10.78
N PRO A 184 12.75 6.65 9.64
CA PRO A 184 12.89 5.99 8.34
C PRO A 184 14.33 5.55 8.10
N LEU A 185 14.52 4.41 7.41
CA LEU A 185 15.85 3.90 7.08
C LEU A 185 16.48 4.65 5.90
N LEU A 186 15.66 5.33 5.10
CA LEU A 186 16.08 6.10 3.94
C LEU A 186 15.56 7.54 4.06
N ASP A 187 16.45 8.52 3.86
CA ASP A 187 16.03 9.91 3.74
C ASP A 187 15.31 10.12 2.40
N LYS A 188 14.26 10.94 2.42
CA LYS A 188 13.43 11.21 1.26
C LYS A 188 14.17 11.87 0.10
N ILE A 189 15.20 12.65 0.37
CA ILE A 189 16.05 13.26 -0.68
C ILE A 189 16.67 12.20 -1.59
N TYR A 190 16.91 10.99 -1.08
CA TYR A 190 17.51 9.88 -1.83
C TYR A 190 16.49 8.92 -2.44
N ILE A 191 15.18 9.11 -2.23
CA ILE A 191 14.17 8.12 -2.60
C ILE A 191 14.16 7.80 -4.09
N ASN A 192 14.29 8.80 -4.96
CA ASN A 192 14.30 8.61 -6.41
C ASN A 192 15.56 7.84 -6.87
N LYS A 193 16.72 8.15 -6.31
CA LYS A 193 17.96 7.40 -6.55
C LYS A 193 17.84 5.96 -6.06
N PHE A 194 17.28 5.76 -4.88
CA PHE A 194 17.05 4.41 -4.33
C PHE A 194 16.07 3.61 -5.18
N ILE A 195 15.04 4.23 -5.74
CA ILE A 195 14.10 3.56 -6.67
C ILE A 195 14.84 3.06 -7.93
N LEU A 196 15.73 3.86 -8.49
CA LEU A 196 16.54 3.46 -9.65
C LEU A 196 17.51 2.33 -9.28
N PHE A 197 18.21 2.48 -8.16
CA PHE A 197 19.14 1.47 -7.64
C PHE A 197 18.46 0.12 -7.44
N LYS A 198 17.36 0.07 -6.67
CA LYS A 198 16.64 -1.18 -6.42
C LYS A 198 16.07 -1.82 -7.69
N ARG A 199 15.59 -0.99 -8.66
CA ARG A 199 15.14 -1.50 -9.96
C ARG A 199 16.27 -2.24 -10.68
N LYS A 200 17.46 -1.62 -10.76
CA LYS A 200 18.66 -2.25 -11.34
C LYS A 200 19.01 -3.55 -10.60
N LEU A 201 19.00 -3.52 -9.28
CA LEU A 201 19.40 -4.64 -8.43
C LEU A 201 18.44 -5.83 -8.58
N PHE A 202 17.13 -5.61 -8.44
CA PHE A 202 16.12 -6.66 -8.49
C PHE A 202 15.65 -7.06 -9.89
N SER A 203 16.10 -6.37 -10.96
CA SER A 203 15.83 -6.78 -12.34
C SER A 203 16.54 -8.08 -12.72
N GLN A 204 17.62 -8.42 -12.02
CA GLN A 204 18.51 -9.54 -12.33
C GLN A 204 18.44 -10.64 -11.26
N LYS A 205 17.24 -11.18 -11.02
CA LYS A 205 16.92 -12.10 -9.91
C LYS A 205 17.87 -13.30 -9.71
N ARG A 206 18.51 -13.79 -10.77
CA ARG A 206 19.40 -14.96 -10.71
C ARG A 206 20.88 -14.63 -10.51
N LYS A 207 21.24 -13.34 -10.57
CA LYS A 207 22.64 -12.90 -10.45
C LYS A 207 23.00 -12.56 -9.02
N THR A 208 24.26 -12.80 -8.66
CA THR A 208 24.86 -12.35 -7.40
C THR A 208 25.16 -10.86 -7.44
N LEU A 209 25.36 -10.26 -6.27
CA LEU A 209 25.74 -8.85 -6.13
C LEU A 209 27.03 -8.56 -6.89
N SER A 210 28.03 -9.46 -6.84
CA SER A 210 29.28 -9.37 -7.58
C SER A 210 29.08 -9.18 -9.10
N ASN A 211 28.07 -9.85 -9.67
CA ASN A 211 27.77 -9.76 -11.09
C ASN A 211 26.97 -8.50 -11.45
N ILE A 212 26.12 -8.00 -10.53
CA ILE A 212 25.29 -6.82 -10.77
C ILE A 212 26.05 -5.53 -10.55
N LEU A 213 26.96 -5.52 -9.56
CA LEU A 213 27.69 -4.34 -9.09
C LEU A 213 29.14 -4.34 -9.52
N LYS A 214 29.49 -4.95 -10.65
CA LYS A 214 30.86 -5.06 -11.16
C LYS A 214 31.65 -3.75 -11.14
N ALA A 215 30.99 -2.64 -11.50
CA ALA A 215 31.62 -1.32 -11.57
C ALA A 215 31.93 -0.69 -10.21
N PHE A 216 31.48 -1.28 -9.12
CA PHE A 216 31.60 -0.74 -7.75
C PHE A 216 32.35 -1.70 -6.80
N LYS A 217 32.96 -2.78 -7.32
CA LYS A 217 33.54 -3.84 -6.49
C LYS A 217 34.62 -3.32 -5.53
N ASP A 218 35.48 -2.44 -6.01
CA ASP A 218 36.62 -1.94 -5.24
C ASP A 218 36.21 -1.10 -4.01
N ASN A 219 34.94 -0.72 -3.93
CA ASN A 219 34.38 0.04 -2.80
C ASN A 219 33.55 -0.82 -1.85
N LEU A 220 33.49 -2.14 -2.06
CA LEU A 220 32.52 -3.04 -1.40
C LEU A 220 33.16 -4.21 -0.65
N ASP A 221 34.42 -4.07 -0.23
CA ASP A 221 35.19 -5.15 0.43
C ASP A 221 34.53 -5.67 1.71
N ASP A 222 33.71 -4.83 2.39
CA ASP A 222 32.99 -5.20 3.61
C ASP A 222 31.68 -5.98 3.35
N PHE A 223 31.33 -6.22 2.06
CA PHE A 223 30.08 -6.89 1.70
C PHE A 223 30.35 -8.29 1.11
N ASP A 224 29.58 -9.27 1.54
CA ASP A 224 29.55 -10.57 0.86
C ASP A 224 28.81 -10.45 -0.48
N LEU A 225 29.59 -10.22 -1.53
CA LEU A 225 29.08 -10.06 -2.90
C LEU A 225 28.69 -11.38 -3.58
N SER A 226 28.90 -12.54 -2.94
CA SER A 226 28.46 -13.85 -3.44
C SER A 226 26.95 -14.04 -3.30
N ARG A 227 26.32 -13.32 -2.38
CA ARG A 227 24.87 -13.35 -2.10
C ARG A 227 24.07 -12.73 -3.24
N ARG A 228 22.77 -13.07 -3.29
CA ARG A 228 21.80 -12.42 -4.18
C ARG A 228 21.16 -11.23 -3.49
N PRO A 229 20.62 -10.25 -4.27
CA PRO A 229 19.90 -9.12 -3.69
C PRO A 229 18.77 -9.48 -2.75
N GLU A 230 18.05 -10.56 -3.02
CA GLU A 230 16.93 -11.04 -2.21
C GLU A 230 17.34 -11.60 -0.83
N ASP A 231 18.61 -11.97 -0.66
CA ASP A 231 19.14 -12.56 0.56
C ASP A 231 19.76 -11.53 1.51
N LEU A 232 19.79 -10.25 1.11
CA LEU A 232 20.20 -9.14 1.97
C LEU A 232 19.12 -8.82 3.02
N GLU A 233 19.57 -8.35 4.18
CA GLU A 233 18.69 -7.61 5.08
C GLU A 233 18.43 -6.19 4.55
N LEU A 234 17.30 -5.60 4.93
CA LEU A 234 16.97 -4.24 4.48
C LEU A 234 18.01 -3.19 4.90
N LYS A 235 18.56 -3.33 6.11
CA LYS A 235 19.61 -2.42 6.59
C LYS A 235 20.90 -2.56 5.77
N GLU A 236 21.29 -3.79 5.43
CA GLU A 236 22.43 -4.05 4.56
C GLU A 236 22.23 -3.43 3.17
N LEU A 237 21.02 -3.58 2.60
CA LEU A 237 20.67 -2.99 1.30
C LEU A 237 20.82 -1.45 1.32
N ILE A 238 20.39 -0.79 2.39
CA ILE A 238 20.53 0.66 2.55
C ILE A 238 22.00 1.07 2.72
N LEU A 239 22.79 0.30 3.49
CA LEU A 239 24.22 0.56 3.62
C LEU A 239 24.95 0.41 2.27
N LEU A 240 24.62 -0.63 1.52
CA LEU A 240 25.14 -0.87 0.17
C LEU A 240 24.80 0.30 -0.76
N PHE A 241 23.55 0.76 -0.76
CA PHE A 241 23.12 1.93 -1.55
C PHE A 241 23.92 3.18 -1.23
N LYS A 242 24.12 3.46 0.07
CA LYS A 242 24.89 4.63 0.52
C LYS A 242 26.37 4.53 0.12
N LYS A 243 26.97 3.34 0.24
CA LYS A 243 28.39 3.14 -0.01
C LYS A 243 28.75 3.30 -1.50
N ILE A 244 27.90 2.83 -2.40
CA ILE A 244 28.13 2.99 -3.85
C ILE A 244 27.82 4.39 -4.39
N ASN A 245 27.25 5.27 -3.58
CA ASN A 245 26.85 6.64 -3.95
C ASN A 245 26.11 6.70 -5.30
N PHE A 246 25.08 5.86 -5.44
CA PHE A 246 24.33 5.63 -6.67
C PHE A 246 23.61 6.88 -7.19
#